data_061b77f69d281de4d771c63e6280e332
#
_entry.id   061b77f69d281de4d771c63e6280e332
#
_cell.length_a   1.000
_cell.length_b   1.000
_cell.length_c   1.000
_cell.angle_alpha   90.00
_cell.angle_beta   90.00
_cell.angle_gamma   90.00
#
_symmetry.space_group_name_H-M   'P 1'
#
loop_
_entity.id
_entity.type
_entity.pdbx_description
1 polymer ?
#
loop_
_entity_poly.entity_id
_entity_poly.type
_entity_poly.pdbx_seq_one_letter_code
_entity_poly.pdbx_strand_id
1 'polypeptide(L)'
;MKCFRVWLLACLAVLAANALTRARAEDYPARPLRVITANSAGGTSDIFVRALAEKLQARLGQPVIVENRPGGAMIIAGRACADAANDGYTICLLPNETLTLNQFT
;
A
#
# COMPACT_ATOMS: atom_id res chain seq x y z
N MET A 1 24.04 -1.16 -49.45
CA MET A 1 23.89 0.09 -48.68
C MET A 1 22.44 0.47 -48.34
N LYS A 2 21.48 0.21 -49.25
CA LYS A 2 20.06 0.55 -48.96
C LYS A 2 19.42 -0.35 -47.85
N CYS A 3 19.75 -1.63 -47.79
CA CYS A 3 19.24 -2.56 -46.77
C CYS A 3 19.72 -2.20 -45.35
N PHE A 4 20.97 -1.77 -45.22
CA PHE A 4 21.54 -1.39 -43.93
C PHE A 4 20.83 -0.16 -43.32
N ARG A 5 20.49 0.83 -44.17
CA ARG A 5 19.75 2.03 -43.76
C ARG A 5 18.31 1.70 -43.30
N VAL A 6 17.66 0.75 -43.95
CA VAL A 6 16.30 0.30 -43.54
C VAL A 6 16.31 -0.41 -42.17
N TRP A 7 17.33 -1.24 -41.94
CA TRP A 7 17.50 -1.92 -40.65
C TRP A 7 17.80 -0.94 -39.53
N LEU A 8 18.60 0.07 -39.79
CA LEU A 8 18.95 1.11 -38.81
C LEU A 8 17.71 1.94 -38.42
N LEU A 9 16.87 2.30 -39.38
CA LEU A 9 15.62 3.02 -39.15
C LEU A 9 14.61 2.18 -38.39
N ALA A 10 14.50 0.87 -38.68
CA ALA A 10 13.64 -0.05 -37.95
C ALA A 10 14.06 -0.21 -36.48
N CYS A 11 15.37 -0.34 -36.22
CA CYS A 11 15.88 -0.39 -34.84
C CYS A 11 15.62 0.91 -34.07
N LEU A 12 15.79 2.07 -34.74
CA LEU A 12 15.52 3.36 -34.12
C LEU A 12 14.03 3.54 -33.78
N ALA A 13 13.14 3.07 -34.66
CA ALA A 13 11.69 3.09 -34.43
C ALA A 13 11.27 2.20 -33.26
N VAL A 14 11.87 1.01 -33.11
CA VAL A 14 11.61 0.10 -31.98
C VAL A 14 12.13 0.70 -30.66
N LEU A 15 13.29 1.35 -30.67
CA LEU A 15 13.80 2.05 -29.49
C LEU A 15 12.91 3.24 -29.09
N ALA A 16 12.42 4.00 -30.07
CA ALA A 16 11.52 5.13 -29.82
C ALA A 16 10.16 4.66 -29.27
N ALA A 17 9.62 3.53 -29.78
CA ALA A 17 8.38 2.96 -29.28
C ALA A 17 8.49 2.49 -27.81
N ASN A 18 9.65 1.95 -27.40
CA ASN A 18 9.89 1.56 -26.00
C ASN A 18 10.09 2.77 -25.05
N ALA A 19 10.48 3.91 -25.57
CA ALA A 19 10.63 5.13 -24.77
C ALA A 19 9.26 5.76 -24.42
N LEU A 20 8.20 5.48 -25.18
CA LEU A 20 6.86 6.01 -24.94
C LEU A 20 6.06 5.19 -23.91
N THR A 21 6.46 3.97 -23.60
CA THR A 21 5.88 3.16 -22.54
C THR A 21 6.55 3.41 -21.18
N ARG A 22 6.94 4.65 -20.88
CA ARG A 22 7.20 5.01 -19.50
C ARG A 22 5.86 4.88 -18.77
N ALA A 23 5.69 3.76 -18.06
CA ALA A 23 4.66 3.62 -17.06
C ALA A 23 4.70 4.91 -16.22
N ARG A 24 3.68 5.74 -16.33
CA ARG A 24 3.47 6.81 -15.37
C ARG A 24 3.32 6.09 -14.04
N ALA A 25 4.34 6.18 -13.21
CA ALA A 25 4.17 5.89 -11.81
C ALA A 25 3.06 6.85 -11.37
N GLU A 26 1.89 6.32 -11.08
CA GLU A 26 0.83 7.09 -10.45
C GLU A 26 1.45 7.77 -9.23
N ASP A 27 1.21 9.08 -9.08
CA ASP A 27 1.70 9.83 -7.92
C ASP A 27 1.10 9.19 -6.66
N TYR A 28 1.89 8.33 -6.02
CA TYR A 28 1.48 7.65 -4.79
C TYR A 28 1.56 8.62 -3.60
N PRO A 29 0.49 8.67 -2.76
CA PRO A 29 -0.79 7.98 -2.88
C PRO A 29 -1.81 8.76 -3.74
N ALA A 30 -2.45 8.11 -4.71
CA ALA A 30 -3.50 8.69 -5.57
C ALA A 30 -4.92 8.57 -4.99
N ARG A 31 -5.09 7.82 -3.89
CA ARG A 31 -6.38 7.53 -3.24
C ARG A 31 -6.19 7.36 -1.73
N PRO A 32 -7.27 7.35 -0.93
CA PRO A 32 -7.19 7.19 0.51
C PRO A 32 -6.42 5.93 0.94
N LEU A 33 -5.62 6.08 2.01
CA LEU A 33 -4.97 4.96 2.68
C LEU A 33 -5.86 4.43 3.81
N ARG A 34 -5.70 3.15 4.12
CA ARG A 34 -6.41 2.48 5.22
C ARG A 34 -5.41 1.96 6.24
N VAL A 35 -5.68 2.21 7.52
CA VAL A 35 -4.90 1.66 8.64
C VAL A 35 -5.79 0.68 9.40
N ILE A 36 -5.45 -0.60 9.39
CA ILE A 36 -6.12 -1.63 10.16
C ILE A 36 -5.41 -1.78 11.50
N THR A 37 -6.17 -1.74 12.59
CA THR A 37 -5.66 -1.98 13.95
C THR A 37 -6.50 -3.02 14.68
N ALA A 38 -5.85 -3.86 15.51
CA ALA A 38 -6.51 -4.87 16.33
C ALA A 38 -7.12 -4.30 17.62
N ASN A 39 -6.85 -3.04 17.94
CA ASN A 39 -7.28 -2.42 19.18
C ASN A 39 -8.69 -1.84 19.05
N SER A 40 -9.40 -1.78 20.19
CA SER A 40 -10.71 -1.16 20.27
C SER A 40 -10.61 0.36 20.10
N ALA A 41 -11.64 0.96 19.50
CA ALA A 41 -11.75 2.39 19.37
C ALA A 41 -11.76 3.09 20.75
N GLY A 42 -11.08 4.23 20.86
CA GLY A 42 -11.00 5.02 22.09
C GLY A 42 -9.90 4.59 23.09
N GLY A 43 -9.22 3.48 22.83
CA GLY A 43 -8.05 3.07 23.63
C GLY A 43 -6.81 3.91 23.34
N THR A 44 -5.79 3.82 24.20
CA THR A 44 -4.52 4.57 24.04
C THR A 44 -3.88 4.36 22.68
N SER A 45 -3.88 3.11 22.18
CA SER A 45 -3.34 2.79 20.86
C SER A 45 -4.16 3.42 19.72
N ASP A 46 -5.48 3.50 19.87
CA ASP A 46 -6.35 4.15 18.88
C ASP A 46 -6.10 5.66 18.81
N ILE A 47 -5.95 6.31 19.94
CA ILE A 47 -5.60 7.74 20.01
C ILE A 47 -4.28 7.99 19.29
N PHE A 48 -3.26 7.17 19.54
CA PHE A 48 -1.97 7.28 18.88
C PHE A 48 -2.07 7.09 17.36
N VAL A 49 -2.79 6.06 16.92
CA VAL A 49 -2.96 5.77 15.48
C VAL A 49 -3.70 6.89 14.77
N ARG A 50 -4.74 7.47 15.39
CA ARG A 50 -5.48 8.60 14.81
C ARG A 50 -4.63 9.85 14.72
N ALA A 51 -3.82 10.15 15.74
CA ALA A 51 -2.87 11.26 15.68
C ALA A 51 -1.81 11.06 14.59
N LEU A 52 -1.33 9.83 14.40
CA LEU A 52 -0.42 9.48 13.30
C LEU A 52 -1.11 9.63 11.94
N ALA A 53 -2.35 9.14 11.81
CA ALA A 53 -3.14 9.22 10.57
C ALA A 53 -3.36 10.68 10.16
N GLU A 54 -3.66 11.56 11.10
CA GLU A 54 -3.80 13.01 10.86
C GLU A 54 -2.51 13.63 10.30
N LYS A 55 -1.35 13.29 10.88
CA LYS A 55 -0.05 13.76 10.40
C LYS A 55 0.32 13.21 9.02
N LEU A 56 0.01 11.94 8.78
CA LEU A 56 0.20 11.33 7.46
C LEU A 56 -0.71 11.97 6.41
N GLN A 57 -1.98 12.20 6.72
CA GLN A 57 -2.90 12.88 5.83
C GLN A 57 -2.38 14.27 5.43
N ALA A 58 -1.88 15.05 6.39
CA ALA A 58 -1.33 16.38 6.14
C ALA A 58 -0.09 16.33 5.21
N ARG A 59 0.71 15.27 5.29
CA ARG A 59 1.92 15.10 4.45
C ARG A 59 1.63 14.51 3.07
N LEU A 60 0.71 13.55 3.02
CA LEU A 60 0.45 12.76 1.81
C LEU A 60 -0.65 13.38 0.93
N GLY A 61 -1.43 14.34 1.45
CA GLY A 61 -2.53 14.97 0.73
C GLY A 61 -3.72 14.04 0.46
N GLN A 62 -3.74 12.85 1.06
CA GLN A 62 -4.81 11.86 0.92
C GLN A 62 -5.36 11.48 2.28
N PRO A 63 -6.66 11.20 2.42
CA PRO A 63 -7.25 10.73 3.66
C PRO A 63 -6.60 9.44 4.15
N VAL A 64 -6.41 9.35 5.47
CA VAL A 64 -5.92 8.13 6.14
C VAL A 64 -7.00 7.64 7.08
N ILE A 65 -7.66 6.54 6.72
CA ILE A 65 -8.83 5.99 7.40
C ILE A 65 -8.38 4.92 8.39
N VAL A 66 -8.67 5.13 9.68
CA VAL A 66 -8.38 4.16 10.74
C VAL A 66 -9.57 3.22 10.92
N GLU A 67 -9.32 1.92 10.78
CA GLU A 67 -10.29 0.85 10.91
C GLU A 67 -9.91 -0.05 12.09
N ASN A 68 -10.73 0.00 13.14
CA ASN A 68 -10.56 -0.84 14.32
C ASN A 68 -11.23 -2.19 14.09
N ARG A 69 -10.49 -3.29 14.22
CA ARG A 69 -10.97 -4.68 14.11
C ARG A 69 -10.59 -5.49 15.34
N PRO A 70 -11.21 -5.18 16.50
CA PRO A 70 -10.94 -5.92 17.73
C PRO A 70 -11.56 -7.30 17.71
N GLY A 71 -11.10 -8.17 18.61
CA GLY A 71 -11.71 -9.48 18.87
C GLY A 71 -10.91 -10.65 18.31
N GLY A 72 -11.35 -11.87 18.68
CA GLY A 72 -10.74 -13.12 18.27
C GLY A 72 -9.25 -13.23 18.65
N ALA A 73 -8.86 -12.75 19.82
CA ALA A 73 -7.45 -12.65 20.20
C ALA A 73 -6.58 -11.96 19.12
N MET A 74 -7.12 -10.89 18.53
CA MET A 74 -6.48 -10.09 17.46
C MET A 74 -6.36 -10.80 16.10
N ILE A 75 -6.86 -12.02 15.96
CA ILE A 75 -6.82 -12.81 14.73
C ILE A 75 -7.61 -12.15 13.62
N ILE A 76 -8.74 -11.50 13.95
CA ILE A 76 -9.60 -10.83 12.97
C ILE A 76 -8.83 -9.72 12.22
N ALA A 77 -8.11 -8.90 12.95
CA ALA A 77 -7.28 -7.85 12.34
C ALA A 77 -6.12 -8.44 11.54
N GLY A 78 -5.47 -9.47 12.07
CA GLY A 78 -4.38 -10.18 11.39
C GLY A 78 -4.82 -10.76 10.04
N ARG A 79 -5.96 -11.42 9.98
CA ARG A 79 -6.53 -11.95 8.74
C ARG A 79 -6.92 -10.83 7.76
N ALA A 80 -7.58 -9.78 8.25
CA ALA A 80 -7.93 -8.64 7.42
C ALA A 80 -6.70 -7.96 6.77
N CYS A 81 -5.57 -7.99 7.48
CA CYS A 81 -4.29 -7.52 6.94
C CYS A 81 -3.71 -8.48 5.91
N ALA A 82 -3.72 -9.78 6.18
CA ALA A 82 -3.21 -10.79 5.26
C ALA A 82 -3.99 -10.83 3.94
N ASP A 83 -5.30 -10.61 4.01
CA ASP A 83 -6.21 -10.60 2.85
C ASP A 83 -6.22 -9.25 2.11
N ALA A 84 -5.55 -8.23 2.63
CA ALA A 84 -5.49 -6.93 1.99
C ALA A 84 -4.67 -6.99 0.69
N ALA A 85 -5.04 -6.15 -0.29
CA ALA A 85 -4.30 -6.05 -1.54
C ALA A 85 -2.86 -5.57 -1.32
N ASN A 86 -1.90 -6.16 -2.03
CA ASN A 86 -0.48 -5.80 -1.97
C ASN A 86 -0.16 -4.58 -2.84
N ASP A 87 -0.90 -3.50 -2.65
CA ASP A 87 -0.80 -2.28 -3.46
C ASP A 87 -0.24 -1.07 -2.68
N GLY A 88 0.12 -1.27 -1.40
CA GLY A 88 0.66 -0.23 -0.54
C GLY A 88 -0.38 0.73 0.06
N TYR A 89 -1.69 0.51 -0.15
CA TYR A 89 -2.75 1.36 0.39
C TYR A 89 -3.36 0.88 1.71
N THR A 90 -2.93 -0.27 2.21
CA THR A 90 -3.34 -0.78 3.52
C THR A 90 -2.12 -0.91 4.42
N ILE A 91 -2.16 -0.24 5.55
CA ILE A 91 -1.15 -0.28 6.60
C ILE A 91 -1.74 -1.04 7.78
N CYS A 92 -0.98 -1.92 8.40
CA CYS A 92 -1.43 -2.71 9.55
C CYS A 92 -0.64 -2.33 10.80
N LEU A 93 -1.36 -1.98 11.86
CA LEU A 93 -0.80 -1.81 13.19
C LEU A 93 -1.30 -2.96 14.08
N LEU A 94 -0.47 -3.98 14.20
CA LEU A 94 -0.80 -5.18 14.95
C LEU A 94 0.14 -5.33 16.15
N PRO A 95 -0.38 -5.74 17.31
CA PRO A 95 0.45 -6.12 18.44
C PRO A 95 1.33 -7.35 18.08
N ASN A 96 2.45 -7.47 18.76
CA ASN A 96 3.40 -8.56 18.53
C ASN A 96 2.76 -9.95 18.72
N GLU A 97 1.82 -10.06 19.64
CA GLU A 97 1.08 -11.29 19.94
C GLU A 97 0.32 -11.82 18.73
N THR A 98 -0.19 -10.92 17.87
CA THR A 98 -0.90 -11.31 16.64
C THR A 98 0.01 -12.11 15.69
N LEU A 99 1.30 -11.78 15.66
CA LEU A 99 2.27 -12.44 14.77
C LEU A 99 2.78 -13.75 15.35
N THR A 100 2.87 -13.86 16.68
CA THR A 100 3.43 -15.02 17.36
C THR A 100 2.41 -16.11 17.65
N LEU A 101 1.17 -15.75 18.03
CA LEU A 101 0.14 -16.73 18.40
C LEU A 101 -0.56 -17.34 17.18
N ASN A 102 -0.64 -16.62 16.06
CA ASN A 102 -1.30 -17.12 14.84
C ASN A 102 -0.56 -18.25 14.14
N GLN A 103 0.64 -18.59 14.55
CA GLN A 103 1.38 -19.76 14.03
C GLN A 103 0.89 -21.08 14.61
N PHE A 104 0.08 -21.04 15.68
CA PHE A 104 -0.37 -22.22 16.43
C PHE A 104 -1.88 -22.46 16.33
N THR A 105 -2.60 -21.64 15.59
CA THR A 105 -4.05 -21.77 15.32
C THR A 105 -4.32 -21.88 13.83
#